data_611393fd93715a41595e721976b7e91a
#
_entry.id   611393fd93715a41595e721976b7e91a
#
_cell.length_a   1.000
_cell.length_b   1.000
_cell.length_c   1.000
_cell.angle_alpha   90.00
_cell.angle_beta   90.00
_cell.angle_gamma   90.00
#
_symmetry.space_group_name_H-M   'P 1'
#
loop_
_entity.id
_entity.type
_entity.pdbx_description
1 polymer ?
#
loop_
_entity_poly.entity_id
_entity_poly.type
_entity_poly.pdbx_seq_one_letter_code
_entity_poly.pdbx_strand_id
1 'polypeptide(L)'
;MRTAVVTGGGSGIGLAVAERLRKDGFRVATIDLKPSETDLAFAADVTDRAQIDAALSGIREQAGPVTVLVNAAGLDGFKRFTHIEFADWQRLIDVNLNGVFHMIQAVLPDMLDAKWGRIVNISSSSTHSGAPFMSHYVAAKSAVNGLTKSLALEYGPNGITVNAVPPGFIDTPMLRSAEERGNLGDIEKTIAATPVRRMGKPEDIAAACAFLVSEEAGYITGQILGVNGGRNT
;
A
#
# COMPACT_ATOMS: atom_id res chain seq x y z
N MET A 1 5.06 -4.07 -22.67
CA MET A 1 4.11 -4.17 -21.53
C MET A 1 4.94 -4.06 -20.26
N ARG A 2 4.55 -3.22 -19.31
CA ARG A 2 5.30 -3.02 -18.06
C ARG A 2 4.84 -3.99 -16.98
N THR A 3 5.78 -4.45 -16.15
CA THR A 3 5.50 -5.35 -15.02
C THR A 3 5.25 -4.55 -13.76
N ALA A 4 4.12 -4.82 -13.13
CA ALA A 4 3.73 -4.27 -11.85
C ALA A 4 3.72 -5.35 -10.76
N VAL A 5 4.19 -5.00 -9.57
CA VAL A 5 4.06 -5.84 -8.37
C VAL A 5 3.14 -5.13 -7.38
N VAL A 6 2.18 -5.87 -6.83
CA VAL A 6 1.28 -5.41 -5.79
C VAL A 6 1.42 -6.32 -4.57
N THR A 7 1.88 -5.77 -3.45
CA THR A 7 1.89 -6.52 -2.18
C THR A 7 0.53 -6.47 -1.50
N GLY A 8 0.17 -7.49 -0.73
CA GLY A 8 -1.19 -7.61 -0.17
C GLY A 8 -2.24 -7.86 -1.25
N GLY A 9 -1.84 -8.44 -2.39
CA GLY A 9 -2.69 -8.62 -3.57
C GLY A 9 -3.71 -9.75 -3.47
N GLY A 10 -3.74 -10.48 -2.37
CA GLY A 10 -4.72 -11.56 -2.15
C GLY A 10 -6.11 -11.08 -1.74
N SER A 11 -6.26 -9.83 -1.28
CA SER A 11 -7.56 -9.31 -0.80
C SER A 11 -7.64 -7.79 -0.81
N GLY A 12 -8.83 -7.25 -0.56
CA GLY A 12 -9.08 -5.84 -0.26
C GLY A 12 -8.51 -4.87 -1.29
N ILE A 13 -7.81 -3.85 -0.81
CA ILE A 13 -7.24 -2.78 -1.66
C ILE A 13 -6.21 -3.34 -2.63
N GLY A 14 -5.29 -4.23 -2.17
CA GLY A 14 -4.25 -4.79 -3.03
C GLY A 14 -4.83 -5.60 -4.19
N LEU A 15 -5.85 -6.42 -3.93
CA LEU A 15 -6.54 -7.17 -4.98
C LEU A 15 -7.20 -6.24 -6.01
N ALA A 16 -7.95 -5.23 -5.54
CA ALA A 16 -8.61 -4.28 -6.44
C ALA A 16 -7.61 -3.48 -7.30
N VAL A 17 -6.45 -3.11 -6.71
CA VAL A 17 -5.36 -2.48 -7.46
C VAL A 17 -4.81 -3.43 -8.52
N ALA A 18 -4.53 -4.69 -8.16
CA ALA A 18 -4.01 -5.67 -9.09
C ALA A 18 -4.97 -5.91 -10.27
N GLU A 19 -6.27 -6.05 -10.00
CA GLU A 19 -7.30 -6.21 -11.03
C GLU A 19 -7.40 -4.97 -11.93
N ARG A 20 -7.34 -3.78 -11.33
CA ARG A 20 -7.39 -2.53 -12.09
C ARG A 20 -6.18 -2.39 -13.02
N LEU A 21 -4.98 -2.64 -12.54
CA LEU A 21 -3.77 -2.54 -13.36
C LEU A 21 -3.73 -3.58 -14.48
N ARG A 22 -4.29 -4.79 -14.27
CA ARG A 22 -4.46 -5.77 -15.35
C ARG A 22 -5.37 -5.25 -16.46
N LYS A 23 -6.52 -4.63 -16.10
CA LYS A 23 -7.43 -3.99 -17.07
C LYS A 23 -6.77 -2.86 -17.83
N ASP A 24 -5.86 -2.12 -17.19
CA ASP A 24 -5.11 -1.02 -17.78
C ASP A 24 -3.90 -1.51 -18.62
N GLY A 25 -3.71 -2.83 -18.80
CA GLY A 25 -2.72 -3.44 -19.68
C GLY A 25 -1.34 -3.68 -19.08
N PHE A 26 -1.21 -3.63 -17.74
CA PHE A 26 0.01 -4.06 -17.07
C PHE A 26 0.08 -5.58 -16.94
N ARG A 27 1.30 -6.13 -16.93
CA ARG A 27 1.56 -7.49 -16.45
C ARG A 27 1.69 -7.42 -14.93
N VAL A 28 0.73 -7.97 -14.19
CA VAL A 28 0.62 -7.76 -12.75
C VAL A 28 0.91 -9.03 -11.98
N ALA A 29 1.98 -9.02 -11.20
CA ALA A 29 2.25 -10.03 -10.17
C ALA A 29 1.75 -9.54 -8.79
N THR A 30 1.31 -10.48 -7.97
CA THR A 30 0.91 -10.21 -6.58
C THR A 30 1.80 -10.96 -5.61
N ILE A 31 2.11 -10.34 -4.48
CA ILE A 31 2.82 -10.95 -3.34
C ILE A 31 1.91 -10.86 -2.12
N ASP A 32 1.60 -11.99 -1.49
CA ASP A 32 0.76 -12.06 -0.30
C ASP A 32 1.15 -13.30 0.53
N LEU A 33 0.81 -13.32 1.82
CA LEU A 33 0.91 -14.54 2.64
C LEU A 33 -0.04 -15.64 2.16
N LYS A 34 -1.18 -15.22 1.58
CA LYS A 34 -2.21 -16.08 0.98
C LYS A 34 -2.44 -15.61 -0.45
N PRO A 35 -1.63 -16.08 -1.42
CA PRO A 35 -1.74 -15.65 -2.80
C PRO A 35 -3.11 -16.03 -3.39
N SER A 36 -3.59 -15.19 -4.30
CA SER A 36 -4.78 -15.47 -5.11
C SER A 36 -4.49 -16.56 -6.15
N GLU A 37 -5.53 -17.21 -6.67
CA GLU A 37 -5.42 -18.22 -7.73
C GLU A 37 -5.19 -17.58 -9.12
N THR A 38 -4.09 -16.84 -9.29
CA THR A 38 -3.70 -16.23 -10.58
C THR A 38 -2.28 -16.66 -10.94
N ASP A 39 -1.97 -16.71 -12.24
CA ASP A 39 -0.68 -17.23 -12.76
C ASP A 39 0.57 -16.53 -12.22
N LEU A 40 0.45 -15.27 -11.82
CA LEU A 40 1.54 -14.46 -11.28
C LEU A 40 1.31 -14.10 -9.79
N ALA A 41 0.83 -15.03 -8.99
CA ALA A 41 0.64 -14.87 -7.56
C ALA A 41 1.70 -15.64 -6.77
N PHE A 42 2.43 -14.95 -5.91
CA PHE A 42 3.56 -15.48 -5.15
C PHE A 42 3.29 -15.38 -3.65
N ALA A 43 3.55 -16.48 -2.95
CA ALA A 43 3.51 -16.50 -1.50
C ALA A 43 4.82 -15.92 -0.94
N ALA A 44 4.75 -14.83 -0.19
CA ALA A 44 5.90 -14.33 0.56
C ALA A 44 5.45 -13.40 1.70
N ASP A 45 6.20 -13.42 2.80
CA ASP A 45 6.10 -12.44 3.87
C ASP A 45 6.96 -11.22 3.53
N VAL A 46 6.35 -10.04 3.50
CA VAL A 46 7.06 -8.78 3.23
C VAL A 46 8.08 -8.40 4.33
N THR A 47 8.04 -9.07 5.47
CA THR A 47 9.03 -8.91 6.55
C THR A 47 10.27 -9.80 6.36
N ASP A 48 10.20 -10.77 5.45
CA ASP A 48 11.31 -11.71 5.14
C ASP A 48 11.93 -11.36 3.78
N ARG A 49 13.11 -10.77 3.82
CA ARG A 49 13.83 -10.35 2.62
C ARG A 49 14.18 -11.51 1.69
N ALA A 50 14.49 -12.68 2.21
CA ALA A 50 14.80 -13.83 1.37
C ALA A 50 13.59 -14.34 0.59
N GLN A 51 12.41 -14.35 1.22
CA GLN A 51 11.16 -14.68 0.53
C GLN A 51 10.82 -13.65 -0.55
N ILE A 52 11.03 -12.36 -0.28
CA ILE A 52 10.83 -11.29 -1.28
C ILE A 52 11.75 -11.50 -2.48
N ASP A 53 13.05 -11.71 -2.24
CA ASP A 53 14.03 -11.89 -3.31
C ASP A 53 13.71 -13.11 -4.16
N ALA A 54 13.30 -14.24 -3.56
CA ALA A 54 12.86 -15.44 -4.27
C ALA A 54 11.59 -15.18 -5.13
N ALA A 55 10.58 -14.50 -4.58
CA ALA A 55 9.37 -14.14 -5.30
C ALA A 55 9.69 -13.20 -6.49
N LEU A 56 10.51 -12.18 -6.28
CA LEU A 56 10.91 -11.25 -7.33
C LEU A 56 11.75 -11.92 -8.43
N SER A 57 12.59 -12.92 -8.10
CA SER A 57 13.28 -13.72 -9.11
C SER A 57 12.29 -14.43 -10.02
N GLY A 58 11.32 -15.13 -9.45
CA GLY A 58 10.28 -15.79 -10.25
C GLY A 58 9.41 -14.83 -11.06
N ILE A 59 9.14 -13.64 -10.53
CA ILE A 59 8.41 -12.58 -11.26
C ILE A 59 9.24 -12.09 -12.45
N ARG A 60 10.53 -11.81 -12.27
CA ARG A 60 11.42 -11.36 -13.34
C ARG A 60 11.56 -12.39 -14.45
N GLU A 61 11.65 -13.65 -14.11
CA GLU A 61 11.72 -14.75 -15.08
C GLU A 61 10.45 -14.86 -15.93
N GLN A 62 9.27 -14.70 -15.32
CA GLN A 62 7.99 -14.87 -15.98
C GLN A 62 7.44 -13.60 -16.64
N ALA A 63 7.72 -12.44 -16.03
CA ALA A 63 7.08 -11.17 -16.40
C ALA A 63 8.06 -10.06 -16.81
N GLY A 64 9.36 -10.28 -16.64
CA GLY A 64 10.40 -9.27 -16.90
C GLY A 64 10.59 -8.30 -15.72
N PRO A 65 11.43 -7.26 -15.89
CA PRO A 65 11.83 -6.34 -14.84
C PRO A 65 10.63 -5.59 -14.25
N VAL A 66 10.66 -5.38 -12.93
CA VAL A 66 9.57 -4.73 -12.18
C VAL A 66 9.75 -3.22 -12.23
N THR A 67 8.86 -2.53 -12.91
CA THR A 67 8.91 -1.06 -13.04
C THR A 67 7.76 -0.33 -12.35
N VAL A 68 6.79 -1.06 -11.82
CA VAL A 68 5.70 -0.52 -10.99
C VAL A 68 5.62 -1.31 -9.69
N LEU A 69 5.55 -0.61 -8.55
CA LEU A 69 5.34 -1.21 -7.23
C LEU A 69 4.19 -0.51 -6.52
N VAL A 70 3.22 -1.30 -6.04
CA VAL A 70 2.19 -0.82 -5.11
C VAL A 70 2.31 -1.59 -3.80
N ASN A 71 2.74 -0.90 -2.75
CA ASN A 71 2.83 -1.45 -1.41
C ASN A 71 1.48 -1.35 -0.71
N ALA A 72 0.69 -2.44 -0.74
CA ALA A 72 -0.62 -2.51 -0.11
C ALA A 72 -0.70 -3.56 1.01
N ALA A 73 0.33 -4.36 1.23
CA ALA A 73 0.42 -5.24 2.39
C ALA A 73 0.45 -4.41 3.68
N GLY A 74 -0.29 -4.85 4.69
CA GLY A 74 -0.32 -4.15 5.97
C GLY A 74 -1.19 -4.88 7.00
N LEU A 75 -1.01 -4.50 8.26
CA LEU A 75 -1.81 -4.93 9.40
C LEU A 75 -2.46 -3.71 10.04
N ASP A 76 -3.67 -3.87 10.58
CA ASP A 76 -4.26 -2.95 11.53
C ASP A 76 -3.77 -3.23 12.95
N GLY A 77 -4.03 -2.30 13.88
CA GLY A 77 -3.73 -2.51 15.29
C GLY A 77 -4.56 -1.57 16.16
N PHE A 78 -5.32 -2.15 17.10
CA PHE A 78 -6.15 -1.43 18.07
C PHE A 78 -5.77 -1.87 19.48
N LYS A 79 -5.02 -1.03 20.20
CA LYS A 79 -4.62 -1.29 21.57
C LYS A 79 -4.34 0.02 22.32
N ARG A 80 -4.75 0.13 23.61
CA ARG A 80 -4.36 1.29 24.43
C ARG A 80 -2.85 1.38 24.50
N PHE A 81 -2.29 2.59 24.38
CA PHE A 81 -0.85 2.80 24.35
C PHE A 81 -0.13 2.13 25.54
N THR A 82 -0.68 2.25 26.74
CA THR A 82 -0.12 1.64 27.95
C THR A 82 -0.16 0.10 27.96
N HIS A 83 -0.88 -0.52 27.05
CA HIS A 83 -0.99 -1.98 26.91
C HIS A 83 -0.32 -2.53 25.65
N ILE A 84 0.30 -1.66 24.83
CA ILE A 84 1.07 -2.11 23.68
C ILE A 84 2.36 -2.73 24.21
N GLU A 85 2.51 -4.02 23.98
CA GLU A 85 3.77 -4.69 24.24
C GLU A 85 4.76 -4.41 23.09
N PHE A 86 6.06 -4.45 23.41
CA PHE A 86 7.08 -4.15 22.39
C PHE A 86 7.02 -5.10 21.20
N ALA A 87 6.65 -6.36 21.41
CA ALA A 87 6.45 -7.31 20.32
C ALA A 87 5.31 -6.92 19.37
N ASP A 88 4.18 -6.41 19.90
CA ASP A 88 3.08 -5.91 19.07
C ASP A 88 3.49 -4.66 18.28
N TRP A 89 4.20 -3.75 18.95
CA TRP A 89 4.79 -2.57 18.31
C TRP A 89 5.71 -2.98 17.17
N GLN A 90 6.67 -3.86 17.44
CA GLN A 90 7.66 -4.31 16.46
C GLN A 90 6.98 -4.97 15.25
N ARG A 91 6.03 -5.86 15.48
CA ARG A 91 5.28 -6.52 14.41
C ARG A 91 4.58 -5.53 13.48
N LEU A 92 3.96 -4.47 14.04
CA LEU A 92 3.30 -3.44 13.24
C LEU A 92 4.32 -2.64 12.39
N ILE A 93 5.47 -2.30 12.98
CA ILE A 93 6.56 -1.63 12.27
C ILE A 93 7.13 -2.54 11.19
N ASP A 94 7.36 -3.82 11.49
CA ASP A 94 7.95 -4.75 10.53
C ASP A 94 7.07 -4.91 9.29
N VAL A 95 5.78 -5.11 9.45
CA VAL A 95 4.89 -5.27 8.29
C VAL A 95 4.62 -3.94 7.57
N ASN A 96 4.23 -2.89 8.33
CA ASN A 96 3.72 -1.65 7.71
C ASN A 96 4.82 -0.68 7.26
N LEU A 97 6.06 -0.82 7.74
CA LEU A 97 7.18 0.06 7.40
C LEU A 97 8.37 -0.72 6.82
N ASN A 98 8.92 -1.70 7.57
CA ASN A 98 10.09 -2.44 7.10
C ASN A 98 9.77 -3.26 5.85
N GLY A 99 8.56 -3.84 5.73
CA GLY A 99 8.09 -4.51 4.52
C GLY A 99 8.06 -3.59 3.31
N VAL A 100 7.59 -2.34 3.47
CA VAL A 100 7.63 -1.32 2.41
C VAL A 100 9.07 -1.00 2.01
N PHE A 101 9.96 -0.83 2.98
CA PHE A 101 11.39 -0.62 2.74
C PHE A 101 12.01 -1.78 1.96
N HIS A 102 11.80 -3.02 2.38
CA HIS A 102 12.34 -4.20 1.71
C HIS A 102 11.88 -4.31 0.26
N MET A 103 10.59 -4.13 0.02
CA MET A 103 10.03 -4.19 -1.33
C MET A 103 10.60 -3.11 -2.25
N ILE A 104 10.64 -1.86 -1.78
CA ILE A 104 11.20 -0.75 -2.57
C ILE A 104 12.65 -1.02 -2.91
N GLN A 105 13.48 -1.36 -1.91
CA GLN A 105 14.89 -1.63 -2.12
C GLN A 105 15.14 -2.77 -3.12
N ALA A 106 14.29 -3.79 -3.11
CA ALA A 106 14.44 -4.96 -3.96
C ALA A 106 14.04 -4.71 -5.44
N VAL A 107 13.15 -3.74 -5.72
CA VAL A 107 12.72 -3.44 -7.10
C VAL A 107 13.41 -2.20 -7.70
N LEU A 108 14.00 -1.33 -6.87
CA LEU A 108 14.69 -0.12 -7.35
C LEU A 108 15.73 -0.38 -8.44
N PRO A 109 16.57 -1.43 -8.41
CA PRO A 109 17.52 -1.71 -9.48
C PRO A 109 16.86 -1.82 -10.86
N ASP A 110 15.74 -2.52 -10.97
CA ASP A 110 15.00 -2.67 -12.23
C ASP A 110 14.52 -1.32 -12.77
N MET A 111 14.02 -0.44 -11.87
CA MET A 111 13.55 0.89 -12.23
C MET A 111 14.69 1.83 -12.63
N LEU A 112 15.84 1.74 -11.95
CA LEU A 112 17.04 2.52 -12.28
C LEU A 112 17.59 2.12 -13.66
N ASP A 113 17.66 0.84 -13.96
CA ASP A 113 18.10 0.32 -15.26
C ASP A 113 17.14 0.76 -16.39
N ALA A 114 15.84 0.74 -16.11
CA ALA A 114 14.81 1.21 -17.03
C ALA A 114 14.75 2.74 -17.18
N LYS A 115 15.39 3.50 -16.28
CA LYS A 115 15.26 4.96 -16.14
C LYS A 115 13.80 5.41 -16.08
N TRP A 116 12.97 4.57 -15.51
CA TRP A 116 11.54 4.77 -15.34
C TRP A 116 11.01 3.89 -14.20
N GLY A 117 10.23 4.45 -13.33
CA GLY A 117 9.58 3.70 -12.26
C GLY A 117 8.40 4.42 -11.65
N ARG A 118 7.48 3.65 -11.08
CA ARG A 118 6.33 4.17 -10.34
C ARG A 118 6.15 3.39 -9.05
N ILE A 119 6.20 4.10 -7.93
CA ILE A 119 6.00 3.51 -6.59
C ILE A 119 4.80 4.21 -5.94
N VAL A 120 3.82 3.43 -5.51
CA VAL A 120 2.68 3.90 -4.73
C VAL A 120 2.62 3.15 -3.41
N ASN A 121 2.65 3.88 -2.31
CA ASN A 121 2.58 3.32 -0.96
C ASN A 121 1.16 3.53 -0.38
N ILE A 122 0.49 2.48 0.05
CA ILE A 122 -0.78 2.61 0.76
C ILE A 122 -0.50 3.01 2.22
N SER A 123 -0.80 4.28 2.50
CA SER A 123 -0.68 4.89 3.83
C SER A 123 -2.01 4.77 4.60
N SER A 124 -2.42 5.77 5.32
CA SER A 124 -3.70 5.87 6.02
C SER A 124 -4.08 7.33 6.26
N SER A 125 -5.37 7.66 6.17
CA SER A 125 -5.88 8.99 6.55
C SER A 125 -5.67 9.31 8.03
N SER A 126 -5.51 8.29 8.88
CA SER A 126 -5.17 8.48 10.29
C SER A 126 -3.81 9.15 10.53
N THR A 127 -2.94 9.21 9.51
CA THR A 127 -1.67 9.96 9.59
C THR A 127 -1.86 11.48 9.65
N HIS A 128 -3.03 11.99 9.25
CA HIS A 128 -3.36 13.42 9.29
C HIS A 128 -4.02 13.83 10.62
N SER A 129 -4.88 12.96 11.17
CA SER A 129 -5.68 13.29 12.36
C SER A 129 -5.25 12.57 13.64
N GLY A 130 -4.42 11.54 13.52
CA GLY A 130 -4.28 10.54 14.55
C GLY A 130 -5.52 9.62 14.62
N ALA A 131 -5.43 8.57 15.42
CA ALA A 131 -6.55 7.68 15.74
C ALA A 131 -6.36 7.10 17.13
N PRO A 132 -7.36 7.21 18.06
CA PRO A 132 -7.28 6.58 19.36
C PRO A 132 -7.02 5.08 19.25
N PHE A 133 -6.18 4.55 20.15
CA PHE A 133 -5.81 3.13 20.22
C PHE A 133 -5.00 2.58 19.02
N MET A 134 -4.55 3.45 18.10
CA MET A 134 -3.81 3.05 16.90
C MET A 134 -2.41 3.69 16.81
N SER A 135 -1.80 4.08 17.93
CA SER A 135 -0.55 4.86 17.94
C SER A 135 0.61 4.17 17.17
N HIS A 136 0.79 2.86 17.33
CA HIS A 136 1.80 2.07 16.60
C HIS A 136 1.51 2.01 15.10
N TYR A 137 0.25 1.83 14.71
CA TYR A 137 -0.17 1.84 13.30
C TYR A 137 0.03 3.23 12.67
N VAL A 138 -0.42 4.28 13.35
CA VAL A 138 -0.27 5.67 12.88
C VAL A 138 1.21 6.03 12.75
N ALA A 139 2.05 5.63 13.71
CA ALA A 139 3.50 5.84 13.65
C ALA A 139 4.12 5.19 12.41
N ALA A 140 3.81 3.91 12.15
CA ALA A 140 4.32 3.19 10.97
C ALA A 140 3.86 3.84 9.65
N LYS A 141 2.57 4.16 9.52
CA LYS A 141 2.03 4.77 8.29
C LYS A 141 2.51 6.22 8.10
N SER A 142 2.77 6.95 9.18
CA SER A 142 3.39 8.29 9.11
C SER A 142 4.84 8.21 8.62
N ALA A 143 5.60 7.20 9.08
CA ALA A 143 6.95 6.96 8.59
C ALA A 143 6.98 6.62 7.10
N VAL A 144 6.00 5.86 6.58
CA VAL A 144 5.84 5.61 5.14
C VAL A 144 5.63 6.91 4.35
N ASN A 145 4.88 7.88 4.89
CA ASN A 145 4.74 9.21 4.25
C ASN A 145 6.07 9.96 4.20
N GLY A 146 6.89 9.89 5.26
CA GLY A 146 8.24 10.45 5.29
C GLY A 146 9.17 9.79 4.27
N LEU A 147 9.17 8.45 4.24
CA LEU A 147 9.94 7.66 3.27
C LEU A 147 9.55 8.01 1.82
N THR A 148 8.26 8.14 1.53
CA THR A 148 7.73 8.53 0.23
C THR A 148 8.33 9.85 -0.27
N LYS A 149 8.37 10.88 0.59
CA LYS A 149 8.92 12.20 0.23
C LYS A 149 10.42 12.15 0.00
N SER A 150 11.15 11.42 0.85
CA SER A 150 12.61 11.29 0.73
C SER A 150 13.01 10.60 -0.58
N LEU A 151 12.40 9.47 -0.89
CA LEU A 151 12.68 8.71 -2.11
C LEU A 151 12.25 9.45 -3.38
N ALA A 152 11.19 10.24 -3.33
CA ALA A 152 10.77 11.10 -4.44
C ALA A 152 11.86 12.09 -4.84
N LEU A 153 12.53 12.70 -3.86
CA LEU A 153 13.66 13.63 -4.09
C LEU A 153 14.91 12.90 -4.58
N GLU A 154 15.21 11.74 -3.99
CA GLU A 154 16.40 10.97 -4.31
C GLU A 154 16.37 10.37 -5.71
N TYR A 155 15.21 9.78 -6.11
CA TYR A 155 15.07 9.04 -7.36
C TYR A 155 14.31 9.77 -8.46
N GLY A 156 13.76 10.94 -8.20
CA GLY A 156 13.13 11.80 -9.23
C GLY A 156 14.04 12.07 -10.44
N PRO A 157 15.34 12.39 -10.26
CA PRO A 157 16.28 12.55 -11.38
C PRO A 157 16.44 11.32 -12.27
N ASN A 158 16.09 10.14 -11.77
CA ASN A 158 16.16 8.87 -12.50
C ASN A 158 14.84 8.50 -13.22
N GLY A 159 13.86 9.42 -13.25
CA GLY A 159 12.55 9.16 -13.89
C GLY A 159 11.60 8.30 -13.04
N ILE A 160 11.88 8.16 -11.74
CA ILE A 160 11.07 7.38 -10.80
C ILE A 160 10.21 8.32 -9.98
N THR A 161 8.88 8.08 -9.95
CA THR A 161 7.98 8.79 -9.04
C THR A 161 7.61 7.92 -7.85
N VAL A 162 7.53 8.54 -6.67
CA VAL A 162 7.15 7.87 -5.42
C VAL A 162 6.04 8.68 -4.75
N ASN A 163 4.87 8.09 -4.60
CA ASN A 163 3.70 8.73 -4.00
C ASN A 163 3.05 7.83 -2.95
N ALA A 164 2.25 8.41 -2.08
CA ALA A 164 1.43 7.66 -1.14
C ALA A 164 -0.05 7.98 -1.31
N VAL A 165 -0.87 6.97 -1.13
CA VAL A 165 -2.33 7.09 -1.07
C VAL A 165 -2.77 6.73 0.34
N PRO A 166 -3.22 7.69 1.17
CA PRO A 166 -3.88 7.45 2.45
C PRO A 166 -5.38 7.22 2.25
N PRO A 167 -5.87 5.95 2.34
CA PRO A 167 -7.29 5.65 2.30
C PRO A 167 -8.03 6.21 3.52
N GLY A 168 -9.29 6.56 3.31
CA GLY A 168 -10.24 6.82 4.39
C GLY A 168 -10.83 5.53 4.94
N PHE A 169 -12.15 5.56 5.17
CA PHE A 169 -12.91 4.42 5.67
C PHE A 169 -13.37 3.56 4.49
N ILE A 170 -12.64 2.48 4.22
CA ILE A 170 -12.80 1.64 3.03
C ILE A 170 -13.34 0.26 3.42
N ASP A 171 -14.36 -0.21 2.71
CA ASP A 171 -14.97 -1.54 2.90
C ASP A 171 -14.01 -2.65 2.44
N THR A 172 -13.31 -3.24 3.40
CA THR A 172 -12.30 -4.28 3.16
C THR A 172 -12.45 -5.40 4.17
N PRO A 173 -11.91 -6.60 3.92
CA PRO A 173 -11.88 -7.67 4.91
C PRO A 173 -11.19 -7.24 6.22
N MET A 174 -10.16 -6.42 6.16
CA MET A 174 -9.49 -5.86 7.35
C MET A 174 -10.44 -5.01 8.19
N LEU A 175 -11.20 -4.12 7.55
CA LEU A 175 -12.19 -3.28 8.23
C LEU A 175 -13.31 -4.12 8.86
N ARG A 176 -13.83 -5.10 8.11
CA ARG A 176 -14.90 -5.99 8.61
C ARG A 176 -14.42 -6.82 9.80
N SER A 177 -13.21 -7.34 9.76
CA SER A 177 -12.60 -8.01 10.91
C SER A 177 -12.42 -7.10 12.12
N ALA A 178 -12.08 -5.82 11.92
CA ALA A 178 -12.00 -4.85 13.01
C ALA A 178 -13.39 -4.53 13.60
N GLU A 179 -14.43 -4.50 12.77
CA GLU A 179 -15.84 -4.36 13.17
C GLU A 179 -16.28 -5.55 14.05
N GLU A 180 -16.05 -6.78 13.60
CA GLU A 180 -16.37 -8.01 14.34
C GLU A 180 -15.68 -8.07 15.71
N ARG A 181 -14.46 -7.53 15.81
CA ARG A 181 -13.72 -7.41 17.09
C ARG A 181 -14.21 -6.26 17.98
N GLY A 182 -15.21 -5.47 17.55
CA GLY A 182 -15.72 -4.33 18.29
C GLY A 182 -14.74 -3.13 18.37
N ASN A 183 -13.75 -3.08 17.49
CA ASN A 183 -12.72 -2.04 17.49
C ASN A 183 -13.15 -0.76 16.74
N LEU A 184 -14.21 -0.85 15.95
CA LEU A 184 -14.79 0.29 15.25
C LEU A 184 -15.97 0.81 16.08
N GLY A 185 -16.06 2.11 16.21
CA GLY A 185 -17.23 2.75 16.76
C GLY A 185 -18.46 2.62 15.85
N ASP A 186 -19.40 3.52 15.98
CA ASP A 186 -20.59 3.59 15.15
C ASP A 186 -20.21 3.88 13.68
N ILE A 187 -20.36 2.86 12.82
CA ILE A 187 -20.03 2.92 11.40
C ILE A 187 -20.97 3.89 10.66
N GLU A 188 -22.27 3.87 10.98
CA GLU A 188 -23.24 4.76 10.35
C GLU A 188 -22.94 6.22 10.67
N LYS A 189 -22.56 6.50 11.91
CA LYS A 189 -22.09 7.84 12.30
C LYS A 189 -20.82 8.23 11.57
N THR A 190 -19.89 7.30 11.36
CA THR A 190 -18.66 7.52 10.60
C THR A 190 -18.97 7.85 9.13
N ILE A 191 -19.89 7.10 8.51
CA ILE A 191 -20.37 7.36 7.14
C ILE A 191 -21.07 8.73 7.06
N ALA A 192 -21.95 9.01 8.02
CA ALA A 192 -22.66 10.30 8.09
C ALA A 192 -21.72 11.50 8.28
N ALA A 193 -20.57 11.32 8.93
CA ALA A 193 -19.55 12.34 9.09
C ALA A 193 -18.60 12.48 7.89
N THR A 194 -18.60 11.51 6.97
CA THR A 194 -17.79 11.57 5.75
C THR A 194 -18.49 12.51 4.73
N PRO A 195 -17.83 13.54 4.17
CA PRO A 195 -18.47 14.50 3.28
C PRO A 195 -19.19 13.87 2.08
N VAL A 196 -18.62 12.82 1.45
CA VAL A 196 -19.29 12.11 0.34
C VAL A 196 -20.39 11.14 0.79
N ARG A 197 -20.67 11.03 2.11
CA ARG A 197 -21.78 10.29 2.69
C ARG A 197 -21.84 8.80 2.33
N ARG A 198 -20.70 8.21 2.05
CA ARG A 198 -20.55 6.76 1.85
C ARG A 198 -19.24 6.23 2.38
N MET A 199 -19.19 4.93 2.62
CA MET A 199 -17.94 4.20 2.76
C MET A 199 -17.23 4.16 1.41
N GLY A 200 -15.91 4.28 1.39
CA GLY A 200 -15.11 4.04 0.19
C GLY A 200 -15.08 2.54 -0.14
N LYS A 201 -14.81 2.25 -1.41
CA LYS A 201 -14.60 0.89 -1.90
C LYS A 201 -13.13 0.69 -2.27
N PRO A 202 -12.60 -0.53 -2.29
CA PRO A 202 -11.26 -0.82 -2.78
C PRO A 202 -10.97 -0.23 -4.16
N GLU A 203 -12.01 -0.18 -5.04
CA GLU A 203 -11.91 0.37 -6.39
C GLU A 203 -11.67 1.90 -6.40
N ASP A 204 -12.14 2.63 -5.38
CA ASP A 204 -11.85 4.07 -5.25
C ASP A 204 -10.34 4.29 -5.06
N ILE A 205 -9.68 3.42 -4.30
CA ILE A 205 -8.23 3.46 -4.08
C ILE A 205 -7.48 2.98 -5.33
N ALA A 206 -7.98 1.90 -5.96
CA ALA A 206 -7.38 1.36 -7.17
C ALA A 206 -7.37 2.38 -8.32
N ALA A 207 -8.40 3.21 -8.44
CA ALA A 207 -8.46 4.28 -9.43
C ALA A 207 -7.34 5.32 -9.23
N ALA A 208 -7.09 5.74 -7.99
CA ALA A 208 -6.01 6.68 -7.68
C ALA A 208 -4.62 6.04 -7.91
N CYS A 209 -4.43 4.80 -7.50
CA CYS A 209 -3.18 4.07 -7.76
C CYS A 209 -2.92 3.93 -9.26
N ALA A 210 -3.93 3.55 -10.05
CA ALA A 210 -3.82 3.42 -11.50
C ALA A 210 -3.41 4.73 -12.18
N PHE A 211 -4.00 5.86 -11.75
CA PHE A 211 -3.60 7.18 -12.22
C PHE A 211 -2.13 7.48 -11.86
N LEU A 212 -1.73 7.28 -10.59
CA LEU A 212 -0.37 7.60 -10.13
C LEU A 212 0.73 6.75 -10.78
N VAL A 213 0.41 5.55 -11.27
CA VAL A 213 1.39 4.70 -11.99
C VAL A 213 1.35 4.90 -13.50
N SER A 214 0.44 5.72 -14.03
CA SER A 214 0.34 6.03 -15.45
C SER A 214 1.46 6.95 -15.94
N GLU A 215 1.59 7.09 -17.26
CA GLU A 215 2.48 8.08 -17.89
C GLU A 215 2.03 9.52 -17.59
N GLU A 216 0.71 9.75 -17.50
CA GLU A 216 0.13 11.07 -17.27
C GLU A 216 0.51 11.67 -15.92
N ALA A 217 0.78 10.80 -14.92
CA ALA A 217 1.21 11.23 -13.58
C ALA A 217 2.74 11.46 -13.48
N GLY A 218 3.47 11.52 -14.60
CA GLY A 218 4.93 11.62 -14.60
C GLY A 218 5.51 12.86 -13.91
N TYR A 219 4.71 13.91 -13.67
CA TYR A 219 5.11 15.12 -12.94
C TYR A 219 4.61 15.16 -11.49
N ILE A 220 4.02 14.05 -11.02
CA ILE A 220 3.49 13.91 -9.65
C ILE A 220 4.42 12.98 -8.87
N THR A 221 5.18 13.54 -7.92
CA THR A 221 6.06 12.76 -7.03
C THR A 221 6.12 13.39 -5.64
N GLY A 222 6.36 12.60 -4.61
CA GLY A 222 6.42 13.04 -3.21
C GLY A 222 5.05 13.40 -2.61
N GLN A 223 3.95 13.13 -3.31
CA GLN A 223 2.63 13.52 -2.88
C GLN A 223 1.97 12.48 -1.96
N ILE A 224 1.20 12.99 -1.02
CA ILE A 224 0.36 12.21 -0.12
C ILE A 224 -1.09 12.50 -0.54
N LEU A 225 -1.57 11.73 -1.52
CA LEU A 225 -2.86 11.96 -2.17
C LEU A 225 -4.01 11.31 -1.38
N GLY A 226 -4.74 12.07 -0.60
CA GLY A 226 -5.87 11.58 0.21
C GLY A 226 -7.02 11.06 -0.66
N VAL A 227 -7.39 9.78 -0.46
CA VAL A 227 -8.58 9.16 -1.05
C VAL A 227 -9.50 8.72 0.08
N ASN A 228 -10.17 9.68 0.69
CA ASN A 228 -10.82 9.54 2.00
C ASN A 228 -12.24 10.10 2.06
N GLY A 229 -12.84 10.43 0.91
CA GLY A 229 -14.18 10.99 0.84
C GLY A 229 -14.34 12.40 1.42
N GLY A 230 -13.22 13.16 1.50
CA GLY A 230 -13.18 14.50 2.10
C GLY A 230 -13.01 14.49 3.63
N ARG A 231 -12.73 13.35 4.20
CA ARG A 231 -12.43 13.22 5.62
C ARG A 231 -10.95 13.53 5.87
N ASN A 232 -10.64 14.39 6.84
CA ASN A 232 -9.25 14.81 7.14
C ASN A 232 -8.60 15.64 6.00
N THR A 233 -9.33 16.58 5.48
CA THR A 233 -8.83 17.63 4.57
C THR A 233 -8.18 18.77 5.35
#